data_0d9c4640fd9f94c68a2338d869ad2658
#
_entry.id   0d9c4640fd9f94c68a2338d869ad2658
#
_cell.length_a   1.000
_cell.length_b   1.000
_cell.length_c   1.000
_cell.angle_alpha   90.00
_cell.angle_beta   90.00
_cell.angle_gamma   90.00
#
_symmetry.space_group_name_H-M   'P 1'
#
loop_
_entity.id
_entity.type
_entity.pdbx_description
1 polymer ?
#
loop_
_entity_poly.entity_id
_entity_poly.type
_entity_poly.pdbx_seq_one_letter_code
_entity_poly.pdbx_strand_id
1 'polypeptide(L)'
;MLSLLSRKIKVVVHSGKFHADDVSAVAILSLYLDKPIKIFRSRDPKVWVQMDYVFDVGGEYKPEENKFDHHQESFKLQRENGIGYSSAGLAWKHFGEKVAGSYEVWQKIDE
;
A
#
# COMPACT_ATOMS: atom_id res chain seq x y z
N MET A 1 13.06 -5.10 25.07
CA MET A 1 12.00 -4.10 25.26
C MET A 1 12.06 -3.00 24.23
N LEU A 2 13.13 -2.23 24.22
CA LEU A 2 13.30 -1.17 23.23
C LEU A 2 13.26 -1.70 21.80
N SER A 3 13.78 -2.91 21.57
CA SER A 3 13.78 -3.52 20.23
C SER A 3 12.37 -3.73 19.67
N LEU A 4 11.40 -4.03 20.51
CA LEU A 4 10.01 -4.20 20.07
C LEU A 4 9.38 -2.86 19.71
N LEU A 5 9.68 -1.82 20.50
CA LEU A 5 9.15 -0.47 20.27
C LEU A 5 9.78 0.18 19.03
N SER A 6 11.05 -0.16 18.74
CA SER A 6 11.79 0.40 17.61
C SER A 6 11.77 -0.50 16.38
N ARG A 7 11.03 -1.61 16.42
CA ARG A 7 10.93 -2.50 15.29
C ARG A 7 10.34 -1.77 14.08
N LYS A 8 11.04 -1.86 12.96
CA LYS A 8 10.57 -1.25 11.71
C LYS A 8 9.52 -2.14 11.06
N ILE A 9 8.53 -1.51 10.48
CA ILE A 9 7.53 -2.18 9.67
C ILE A 9 8.16 -2.44 8.30
N LYS A 10 8.09 -3.69 7.84
CA LYS A 10 8.68 -4.08 6.56
C LYS A 10 7.65 -3.99 5.46
N VAL A 11 8.00 -3.25 4.41
CA VAL A 11 7.13 -3.03 3.25
C VAL A 11 7.89 -3.39 2.00
N VAL A 12 7.28 -4.12 1.08
CA VAL A 12 7.89 -4.41 -0.21
C VAL A 12 7.08 -3.80 -1.35
N VAL A 13 7.81 -3.30 -2.35
CA VAL A 13 7.28 -2.86 -3.63
C VAL A 13 8.14 -3.50 -4.73
N HIS A 14 7.75 -3.31 -6.00
CA HIS A 14 8.52 -3.88 -7.10
C HIS A 14 9.92 -3.26 -7.20
N SER A 15 10.84 -4.01 -7.79
CA SER A 15 12.17 -3.51 -8.13
C SER A 15 12.13 -2.84 -9.51
N GLY A 16 13.24 -2.21 -9.88
CA GLY A 16 13.35 -1.52 -11.15
C GLY A 16 13.07 -0.05 -11.02
N LYS A 17 12.45 0.55 -12.03
CA LYS A 17 12.17 1.99 -12.03
C LYS A 17 11.11 2.35 -10.98
N PHE A 18 11.29 3.50 -10.36
CA PHE A 18 10.28 4.06 -9.47
C PHE A 18 9.11 4.58 -10.29
N HIS A 19 7.90 4.36 -9.77
CA HIS A 19 6.67 4.91 -10.34
C HIS A 19 5.96 5.71 -9.26
N ALA A 20 5.12 6.66 -9.66
CA ALA A 20 4.33 7.42 -8.71
C ALA A 20 3.44 6.49 -7.86
N ASP A 21 2.99 5.39 -8.45
CA ASP A 21 2.10 4.44 -7.78
C ASP A 21 2.76 3.79 -6.57
N ASP A 22 3.96 3.22 -6.72
CA ASP A 22 4.63 2.56 -5.59
C ASP A 22 5.09 3.56 -4.53
N VAL A 23 5.61 4.70 -4.95
CA VAL A 23 6.08 5.75 -4.04
C VAL A 23 4.92 6.32 -3.22
N SER A 24 3.81 6.61 -3.89
CA SER A 24 2.63 7.18 -3.22
C SER A 24 2.00 6.20 -2.24
N ALA A 25 1.92 4.90 -2.60
CA ALA A 25 1.37 3.89 -1.71
C ALA A 25 2.18 3.81 -0.41
N VAL A 26 3.50 3.78 -0.51
CA VAL A 26 4.37 3.72 0.67
C VAL A 26 4.28 5.00 1.50
N ALA A 27 4.20 6.16 0.85
CA ALA A 27 4.05 7.43 1.55
C ALA A 27 2.76 7.48 2.37
N ILE A 28 1.65 7.03 1.79
CA ILE A 28 0.36 6.98 2.48
C ILE A 28 0.45 6.05 3.70
N LEU A 29 1.02 4.87 3.53
CA LEU A 29 1.19 3.92 4.62
C LEU A 29 2.06 4.49 5.73
N SER A 30 3.15 5.18 5.36
CA SER A 30 4.06 5.81 6.32
C SER A 30 3.31 6.83 7.20
N LEU A 31 2.48 7.66 6.59
CA LEU A 31 1.67 8.63 7.33
C LEU A 31 0.62 7.96 8.21
N TYR A 32 0.04 6.87 7.72
CA TYR A 32 -0.98 6.13 8.47
C TYR A 32 -0.41 5.47 9.72
N LEU A 33 0.75 4.80 9.60
CA LEU A 33 1.35 4.04 10.69
C LEU A 33 2.03 4.91 11.73
N ASP A 34 2.60 6.03 11.31
CA ASP A 34 3.40 6.90 12.18
C ASP A 34 4.49 6.11 12.91
N LYS A 35 5.13 5.18 12.19
CA LYS A 35 6.20 4.30 12.69
C LYS A 35 7.29 4.18 11.64
N PRO A 36 8.54 3.84 12.05
CA PRO A 36 9.61 3.63 11.10
C PRO A 36 9.27 2.50 10.13
N ILE A 37 9.53 2.74 8.86
CA ILE A 37 9.30 1.77 7.79
C ILE A 37 10.63 1.39 7.17
N LYS A 38 10.82 0.09 6.88
CA LYS A 38 11.93 -0.38 6.07
C LYS A 38 11.37 -0.85 4.74
N ILE A 39 11.81 -0.25 3.65
CA ILE A 39 11.32 -0.52 2.31
C ILE A 39 12.24 -1.51 1.61
N PHE A 40 11.65 -2.58 1.10
CA PHE A 40 12.33 -3.56 0.27
C PHE A 40 11.79 -3.43 -1.15
N ARG A 41 12.66 -3.56 -2.13
CA ARG A 41 12.29 -3.49 -3.54
C ARG A 41 12.64 -4.81 -4.19
N SER A 42 11.63 -5.65 -4.43
CA SER A 42 11.89 -7.01 -4.90
C SER A 42 10.69 -7.60 -5.63
N ARG A 43 10.97 -8.38 -6.65
CA ARG A 43 9.97 -9.19 -7.36
C ARG A 43 10.07 -10.67 -6.96
N ASP A 44 10.83 -10.97 -5.91
CA ASP A 44 11.03 -12.33 -5.42
C ASP A 44 9.98 -12.69 -4.37
N PRO A 45 9.14 -13.70 -4.63
CA PRO A 45 8.12 -14.12 -3.66
C PRO A 45 8.68 -14.51 -2.29
N LYS A 46 9.92 -14.97 -2.23
CA LYS A 46 10.56 -15.32 -0.96
C LYS A 46 10.74 -14.10 -0.05
N VAL A 47 10.89 -12.92 -0.66
CA VAL A 47 10.97 -11.67 0.09
C VAL A 47 9.58 -11.25 0.54
N TRP A 48 8.58 -11.36 -0.33
CA TRP A 48 7.23 -10.92 -0.04
C TRP A 48 6.63 -11.59 1.19
N VAL A 49 6.88 -12.88 1.40
CA VAL A 49 6.29 -13.63 2.52
C VAL A 49 6.80 -13.18 3.88
N GLN A 50 7.89 -12.42 3.91
CA GLN A 50 8.49 -11.92 5.15
C GLN A 50 8.04 -10.49 5.49
N MET A 51 7.20 -9.90 4.65
CA MET A 51 6.83 -8.49 4.77
C MET A 51 5.57 -8.30 5.59
N ASP A 52 5.46 -7.14 6.21
CA ASP A 52 4.24 -6.74 6.90
C ASP A 52 3.20 -6.21 5.92
N TYR A 53 3.65 -5.53 4.85
CA TYR A 53 2.80 -4.99 3.79
C TYR A 53 3.42 -5.24 2.43
N VAL A 54 2.57 -5.54 1.43
CA VAL A 54 2.98 -5.78 0.05
C VAL A 54 2.16 -4.87 -0.86
N PHE A 55 2.84 -4.00 -1.59
CA PHE A 55 2.20 -3.09 -2.54
C PHE A 55 2.75 -3.27 -3.95
N ASP A 56 1.86 -3.27 -4.93
CA ASP A 56 2.20 -3.18 -6.36
C ASP A 56 3.03 -4.35 -6.87
N VAL A 57 3.04 -5.47 -6.15
CA VAL A 57 3.65 -6.74 -6.55
C VAL A 57 2.81 -7.88 -5.97
N GLY A 58 3.05 -9.09 -6.46
CA GLY A 58 2.50 -10.30 -5.88
C GLY A 58 1.22 -10.79 -6.52
N GLY A 59 0.56 -9.98 -7.32
CA GLY A 59 -0.64 -10.39 -8.05
C GLY A 59 -1.85 -10.69 -7.17
N GLU A 60 -1.90 -10.14 -5.96
CA GLU A 60 -3.01 -10.39 -5.04
C GLU A 60 -3.52 -9.09 -4.41
N TYR A 61 -4.84 -9.01 -4.30
CA TYR A 61 -5.49 -7.98 -3.50
C TYR A 61 -6.20 -8.67 -2.35
N LYS A 62 -5.58 -8.65 -1.18
CA LYS A 62 -6.10 -9.25 0.05
C LYS A 62 -5.79 -8.30 1.21
N PRO A 63 -6.65 -7.30 1.44
CA PRO A 63 -6.37 -6.31 2.49
C PRO A 63 -6.26 -6.91 3.89
N GLU A 64 -6.95 -8.02 4.16
CA GLU A 64 -6.85 -8.73 5.43
C GLU A 64 -5.46 -9.35 5.66
N GLU A 65 -4.68 -9.50 4.59
CA GLU A 65 -3.29 -9.96 4.65
C GLU A 65 -2.30 -8.87 4.28
N ASN A 66 -2.78 -7.63 4.18
CA ASN A 66 -1.96 -6.46 3.81
C ASN A 66 -1.31 -6.59 2.44
N LYS A 67 -2.03 -7.15 1.47
CA LYS A 67 -1.58 -7.32 0.08
C LYS A 67 -2.42 -6.46 -0.85
N PHE A 68 -1.75 -5.60 -1.61
CA PHE A 68 -2.41 -4.57 -2.42
C PHE A 68 -1.79 -4.47 -3.80
N ASP A 69 -2.10 -5.43 -4.68
CA ASP A 69 -1.70 -5.35 -6.07
C ASP A 69 -2.93 -5.29 -6.97
N HIS A 70 -2.79 -4.65 -8.13
CA HIS A 70 -3.90 -4.42 -9.05
C HIS A 70 -3.60 -4.90 -10.48
N HIS A 71 -2.45 -5.54 -10.70
CA HIS A 71 -2.02 -5.94 -12.04
C HIS A 71 -2.65 -7.23 -12.53
N GLN A 72 -3.17 -8.08 -11.64
CA GLN A 72 -3.74 -9.37 -11.98
C GLN A 72 -5.06 -9.21 -12.74
N GLU A 73 -5.34 -10.11 -13.68
CA GLU A 73 -6.57 -10.07 -14.46
C GLU A 73 -7.83 -10.17 -13.61
N SER A 74 -7.75 -10.89 -12.50
CA SER A 74 -8.88 -11.06 -11.58
C SER A 74 -9.26 -9.78 -10.85
N PHE A 75 -8.36 -8.78 -10.84
CA PHE A 75 -8.63 -7.51 -10.15
C PHE A 75 -9.55 -6.65 -11.00
N LYS A 76 -10.75 -6.42 -10.51
CA LYS A 76 -11.77 -5.65 -11.24
C LYS A 76 -12.45 -4.59 -10.36
N LEU A 77 -11.89 -4.33 -9.19
CA LEU A 77 -12.45 -3.35 -8.28
C LEU A 77 -12.38 -1.95 -8.88
N GLN A 78 -13.51 -1.26 -8.88
CA GLN A 78 -13.63 0.08 -9.43
C GLN A 78 -14.38 0.98 -8.47
N ARG A 79 -14.15 2.28 -8.56
CA ARG A 79 -14.95 3.30 -7.90
C ARG A 79 -16.31 3.38 -8.57
N GLU A 80 -17.25 4.05 -7.92
CA GLU A 80 -18.58 4.27 -8.48
C GLU A 80 -18.53 4.94 -9.86
N ASN A 81 -17.53 5.81 -10.07
CA ASN A 81 -17.34 6.49 -11.35
C ASN A 81 -16.71 5.61 -12.44
N GLY A 82 -16.43 4.34 -12.16
CA GLY A 82 -15.86 3.40 -13.12
C GLY A 82 -14.34 3.41 -13.20
N ILE A 83 -13.67 4.27 -12.45
CA ILE A 83 -12.20 4.34 -12.46
C ILE A 83 -11.64 3.26 -11.52
N GLY A 84 -10.76 2.41 -12.07
CA GLY A 84 -10.10 1.37 -11.31
C GLY A 84 -9.11 1.93 -10.29
N TYR A 85 -8.65 1.06 -9.40
CA TYR A 85 -7.70 1.42 -8.36
C TYR A 85 -6.28 1.02 -8.75
N SER A 86 -5.33 1.95 -8.58
CA SER A 86 -3.91 1.64 -8.54
C SER A 86 -3.53 1.20 -7.12
N SER A 87 -2.29 0.79 -6.89
CA SER A 87 -1.85 0.47 -5.53
C SER A 87 -1.89 1.70 -4.63
N ALA A 88 -1.55 2.88 -5.15
CA ALA A 88 -1.72 4.13 -4.41
C ALA A 88 -3.19 4.38 -4.09
N GLY A 89 -4.09 4.13 -5.03
CA GLY A 89 -5.53 4.25 -4.82
C GLY A 89 -6.04 3.28 -3.76
N LEU A 90 -5.53 2.05 -3.76
CA LEU A 90 -5.88 1.07 -2.72
C LEU A 90 -5.36 1.49 -1.35
N ALA A 91 -4.12 2.01 -1.28
CA ALA A 91 -3.59 2.54 -0.04
C ALA A 91 -4.46 3.69 0.48
N TRP A 92 -4.89 4.59 -0.40
CA TRP A 92 -5.77 5.69 0.00
C TRP A 92 -7.13 5.18 0.46
N LYS A 93 -7.67 4.15 -0.22
CA LYS A 93 -8.93 3.53 0.17
C LYS A 93 -8.89 2.99 1.60
N HIS A 94 -7.81 2.28 1.95
CA HIS A 94 -7.72 1.59 3.23
C HIS A 94 -7.14 2.41 4.36
N PHE A 95 -6.27 3.38 4.06
CA PHE A 95 -5.52 4.13 5.07
C PHE A 95 -5.75 5.64 5.01
N GLY A 96 -6.33 6.13 3.93
CA GLY A 96 -6.36 7.57 3.66
C GLY A 96 -7.27 8.38 4.55
N GLU A 97 -8.36 7.80 5.04
CA GLU A 97 -9.30 8.54 5.89
C GLU A 97 -8.62 9.03 7.17
N LYS A 98 -7.86 8.15 7.81
CA LYS A 98 -7.10 8.50 9.01
C LYS A 98 -6.04 9.56 8.70
N VAL A 99 -5.35 9.43 7.56
CA VAL A 99 -4.33 10.39 7.15
C VAL A 99 -4.94 11.77 6.88
N ALA A 100 -6.09 11.80 6.19
CA ALA A 100 -6.78 13.04 5.86
C ALA A 100 -7.40 13.70 7.09
N GLY A 101 -7.75 12.93 8.10
CA GLY A 101 -8.35 13.44 9.31
C GLY A 101 -9.86 13.64 9.22
N SER A 102 -10.49 13.46 8.06
CA SER A 102 -11.93 13.53 7.91
C SER A 102 -12.38 12.74 6.69
N TYR A 103 -13.63 12.28 6.74
CA TYR A 103 -14.26 11.58 5.63
C TYR A 103 -14.34 12.47 4.38
N GLU A 104 -14.72 13.73 4.57
CA GLU A 104 -14.90 14.65 3.45
C GLU A 104 -13.60 14.91 2.68
N VAL A 105 -12.50 15.16 3.41
CA VAL A 105 -11.19 15.37 2.79
C VAL A 105 -10.72 14.09 2.11
N TRP A 106 -10.93 12.95 2.74
CA TRP A 106 -10.57 11.65 2.19
C TRP A 106 -11.25 11.41 0.84
N GLN A 107 -12.56 11.63 0.76
CA GLN A 107 -13.32 11.48 -0.48
C GLN A 107 -12.86 12.46 -1.56
N LYS A 108 -12.59 13.70 -1.16
CA LYS A 108 -12.19 14.76 -2.08
C LYS A 108 -10.87 14.44 -2.77
N ILE A 109 -9.91 13.93 -2.01
CA ILE A 109 -8.58 13.59 -2.57
C ILE A 109 -8.69 12.39 -3.51
N ASP A 110 -9.61 11.46 -3.26
CA ASP A 110 -9.78 10.28 -4.12
C ASP A 110 -10.41 10.63 -5.48
N GLU A 111 -11.08 11.77 -5.58
CA GLU A 111 -11.61 12.22 -6.87
C GLU A 111 -10.47 12.48 -7.87
#